data_bb06298a76b19e0830675399bf05a2ad
#
_entry.id   bb06298a76b19e0830675399bf05a2ad
#
_cell.length_a   1.000
_cell.length_b   1.000
_cell.length_c   1.000
_cell.angle_alpha   90.00
_cell.angle_beta   90.00
_cell.angle_gamma   90.00
#
_symmetry.space_group_name_H-M   'P 1'
#
loop_
_entity.id
_entity.type
_entity.pdbx_description
1 polymer ?
#
loop_
_entity_poly.entity_id
_entity_poly.type
_entity_poly.pdbx_seq_one_letter_code
_entity_poly.pdbx_strand_id
1 'polypeptide(L)'
;LAGRGALAGGRLQAVCVPAEALLQYTVPRAEFIQNTLTLKPGMMYNREALVARLFAAGYVRRSQVDGPGQFSVRGDIVDIYAPDMRQPARVEYWDDEIDSMSSFDLLTQRRDGALEKIYLSPAREVLFGSTAETAEALRSAIKKARGKRRTALEKATEADLSQLDSGMMPEAMDKYYGIRYPAPATLLDHLDAPLFILDEVGGIRDAQKATEFRRSEELTGLLEEGVLCPGLDVLYQTMDDLVIAAQNHSTLLCENFLRGMNEFKLKDLINAEAFAAPNWNGDLTSLREDLDPLIAQGYAVTLFAGTPKGATALTRDLADKGYSVSMSRDVRPAKGIVQVL
;
A
#
# COMPACT_ATOMS: atom_id res chain seq x y z
N LEU A 1 -1.81 -3.03 -1.31
CA LEU A 1 -1.39 -4.42 -0.99
C LEU A 1 0.02 -4.48 -0.39
N ALA A 2 1.05 -3.88 -1.03
CA ALA A 2 2.44 -3.99 -0.59
C ALA A 2 2.69 -3.58 0.89
N GLY A 3 2.11 -2.46 1.34
CA GLY A 3 2.25 -2.00 2.72
C GLY A 3 1.65 -2.96 3.76
N ARG A 4 0.62 -3.70 3.40
CA ARG A 4 -0.09 -4.62 4.30
C ARG A 4 0.72 -5.87 4.64
N GLY A 5 1.47 -6.41 3.69
CA GLY A 5 2.37 -7.54 3.95
C GLY A 5 3.43 -7.21 5.00
N ALA A 6 3.98 -6.00 4.95
CA ALA A 6 4.93 -5.51 5.93
C ALA A 6 4.29 -5.23 7.30
N LEU A 7 3.04 -4.73 7.34
CA LEU A 7 2.26 -4.55 8.57
C LEU A 7 1.95 -5.89 9.23
N ALA A 8 1.43 -6.86 8.48
CA ALA A 8 1.13 -8.21 8.99
C ALA A 8 2.39 -8.92 9.54
N GLY A 9 3.57 -8.61 9.00
CA GLY A 9 4.85 -9.11 9.49
C GLY A 9 5.42 -8.39 10.71
N GLY A 10 4.73 -7.36 11.26
CA GLY A 10 5.21 -6.56 12.40
C GLY A 10 6.50 -5.78 12.15
N ARG A 11 6.83 -5.53 10.88
CA ARG A 11 8.12 -4.93 10.47
C ARG A 11 8.07 -3.40 10.31
N LEU A 12 6.89 -2.81 10.30
CA LEU A 12 6.71 -1.37 10.14
C LEU A 12 6.33 -0.73 11.47
N GLN A 13 7.01 0.37 11.81
CA GLN A 13 6.69 1.22 12.95
C GLN A 13 5.81 2.42 12.56
N ALA A 14 5.86 2.83 11.30
CA ALA A 14 5.07 3.91 10.76
C ALA A 14 4.68 3.62 9.30
N VAL A 15 3.50 4.08 8.91
CA VAL A 15 2.97 3.98 7.54
C VAL A 15 2.46 5.36 7.14
N CYS A 16 2.98 5.88 6.04
CA CYS A 16 2.51 7.12 5.44
C CYS A 16 1.63 6.77 4.23
N VAL A 17 0.39 7.24 4.25
CA VAL A 17 -0.60 6.94 3.20
C VAL A 17 -1.39 8.18 2.82
N PRO A 18 -1.79 8.38 1.56
CA PRO A 18 -2.77 9.39 1.20
C PRO A 18 -4.16 8.98 1.73
N ALA A 19 -4.99 9.98 2.04
CA ALA A 19 -6.36 9.73 2.52
C ALA A 19 -7.16 8.83 1.57
N GLU A 20 -6.95 8.97 0.27
CA GLU A 20 -7.56 8.13 -0.77
C GLU A 20 -7.35 6.64 -0.54
N ALA A 21 -6.11 6.23 -0.21
CA ALA A 21 -5.81 4.83 0.07
C ALA A 21 -6.39 4.36 1.42
N LEU A 22 -6.58 5.28 2.37
CA LEU A 22 -7.20 4.98 3.66
C LEU A 22 -8.71 4.79 3.54
N LEU A 23 -9.35 5.49 2.60
CA LEU A 23 -10.79 5.40 2.36
C LEU A 23 -11.19 4.19 1.53
N GLN A 24 -10.26 3.57 0.81
CA GLN A 24 -10.54 2.40 0.00
C GLN A 24 -10.85 1.18 0.86
N TYR A 25 -11.91 0.46 0.52
CA TYR A 25 -12.18 -0.86 1.09
C TYR A 25 -11.16 -1.89 0.61
N THR A 26 -10.85 -2.84 1.47
CA THR A 26 -9.81 -3.83 1.26
C THR A 26 -10.21 -5.19 1.83
N VAL A 27 -9.44 -6.22 1.49
CA VAL A 27 -9.61 -7.54 2.07
C VAL A 27 -9.58 -7.49 3.61
N PRO A 28 -10.53 -8.13 4.32
CA PRO A 28 -10.52 -8.17 5.79
C PRO A 28 -9.23 -8.77 6.34
N ARG A 29 -8.74 -8.22 7.48
CA ARG A 29 -7.47 -8.62 8.10
C ARG A 29 -7.32 -10.12 8.28
N ALA A 30 -8.36 -10.79 8.78
CA ALA A 30 -8.32 -12.24 9.02
C ALA A 30 -8.08 -13.02 7.71
N GLU A 31 -8.79 -12.66 6.64
CA GLU A 31 -8.58 -13.28 5.32
C GLU A 31 -7.21 -12.94 4.72
N PHE A 32 -6.75 -11.70 4.89
CA PHE A 32 -5.41 -11.31 4.46
C PHE A 32 -4.34 -12.19 5.11
N ILE A 33 -4.39 -12.33 6.44
CA ILE A 33 -3.44 -13.16 7.20
C ILE A 33 -3.57 -14.63 6.78
N GLN A 34 -4.80 -15.14 6.71
CA GLN A 34 -5.06 -16.51 6.28
C GLN A 34 -4.51 -16.81 4.88
N ASN A 35 -4.54 -15.86 3.96
CA ASN A 35 -4.04 -16.00 2.60
C ASN A 35 -2.59 -15.50 2.40
N THR A 36 -1.90 -15.14 3.46
CA THR A 36 -0.47 -14.87 3.45
C THR A 36 0.30 -16.17 3.70
N LEU A 37 1.38 -16.39 2.95
CA LEU A 37 2.23 -17.57 3.07
C LEU A 37 3.69 -17.15 3.20
N THR A 38 4.44 -17.89 4.00
CA THR A 38 5.89 -17.74 4.11
C THR A 38 6.56 -18.99 3.60
N LEU A 39 7.48 -18.86 2.64
CA LEU A 39 8.30 -19.95 2.13
C LEU A 39 9.76 -19.78 2.52
N LYS A 40 10.45 -20.89 2.71
CA LYS A 40 11.89 -20.97 3.01
C LYS A 40 12.49 -22.20 2.32
N PRO A 41 13.77 -22.18 1.93
CA PRO A 41 14.50 -23.39 1.55
C PRO A 41 14.45 -24.45 2.67
N GLY A 42 14.42 -25.72 2.30
CA GLY A 42 14.29 -26.86 3.21
C GLY A 42 12.87 -27.10 3.74
N MET A 43 11.87 -26.33 3.28
CA MET A 43 10.48 -26.49 3.71
C MET A 43 9.80 -27.59 2.90
N MET A 44 9.23 -28.58 3.58
CA MET A 44 8.33 -29.56 2.94
C MET A 44 7.00 -28.88 2.63
N TYR A 45 6.76 -28.57 1.38
CA TYR A 45 5.54 -27.91 0.93
C TYR A 45 5.23 -28.28 -0.52
N ASN A 46 4.27 -29.15 -0.69
CA ASN A 46 3.93 -29.72 -2.00
C ASN A 46 3.62 -28.62 -3.03
N ARG A 47 4.16 -28.76 -4.24
CA ARG A 47 4.06 -27.78 -5.33
C ARG A 47 2.61 -27.52 -5.76
N GLU A 48 1.77 -28.56 -5.86
CA GLU A 48 0.35 -28.43 -6.22
C GLU A 48 -0.41 -27.68 -5.13
N ALA A 49 -0.06 -27.90 -3.86
CA ALA A 49 -0.62 -27.15 -2.73
C ALA A 49 -0.22 -25.67 -2.80
N LEU A 50 1.04 -25.35 -3.17
CA LEU A 50 1.46 -23.97 -3.41
C LEU A 50 0.66 -23.32 -4.54
N VAL A 51 0.49 -24.02 -5.66
CA VAL A 51 -0.29 -23.52 -6.81
C VAL A 51 -1.75 -23.24 -6.42
N ALA A 52 -2.38 -24.17 -5.70
CA ALA A 52 -3.75 -23.97 -5.20
C ALA A 52 -3.83 -22.77 -4.26
N ARG A 53 -2.82 -22.58 -3.41
CA ARG A 53 -2.74 -21.46 -2.48
C ARG A 53 -2.56 -20.13 -3.19
N LEU A 54 -1.74 -20.07 -4.25
CA LEU A 54 -1.56 -18.88 -5.07
C LEU A 54 -2.86 -18.47 -5.77
N PHE A 55 -3.61 -19.43 -6.32
CA PHE A 55 -4.94 -19.15 -6.89
C PHE A 55 -5.89 -18.58 -5.83
N ALA A 56 -5.97 -19.20 -4.65
CA ALA A 56 -6.82 -18.72 -3.56
C ALA A 56 -6.43 -17.31 -3.08
N ALA A 57 -5.14 -16.98 -3.12
CA ALA A 57 -4.60 -15.66 -2.82
C ALA A 57 -4.74 -14.65 -3.99
N GLY A 58 -5.40 -15.02 -5.07
CA GLY A 58 -5.73 -14.12 -6.19
C GLY A 58 -4.62 -13.95 -7.22
N TYR A 59 -3.57 -14.77 -7.21
CA TYR A 59 -2.53 -14.73 -8.24
C TYR A 59 -3.04 -15.30 -9.57
N VAL A 60 -2.54 -14.73 -10.66
CA VAL A 60 -2.87 -15.15 -12.02
C VAL A 60 -1.74 -16.02 -12.58
N ARG A 61 -2.08 -17.22 -13.06
CA ARG A 61 -1.11 -18.08 -13.73
C ARG A 61 -0.81 -17.57 -15.14
N ARG A 62 0.46 -17.42 -15.46
CA ARG A 62 0.96 -17.05 -16.80
C ARG A 62 1.96 -18.10 -17.29
N SER A 63 2.26 -18.08 -18.58
CA SER A 63 3.35 -18.90 -19.15
C SER A 63 4.72 -18.42 -18.64
N GLN A 64 4.85 -17.12 -18.42
CA GLN A 64 6.00 -16.43 -17.85
C GLN A 64 5.52 -15.28 -16.99
N VAL A 65 6.20 -15.02 -15.87
CA VAL A 65 5.92 -13.89 -14.99
C VAL A 65 6.50 -12.63 -15.62
N ASP A 66 5.64 -11.61 -15.80
CA ASP A 66 5.99 -10.29 -16.35
C ASP A 66 5.52 -9.12 -15.49
N GLY A 67 4.80 -9.39 -14.37
CA GLY A 67 4.30 -8.37 -13.46
C GLY A 67 3.88 -8.90 -12.09
N PRO A 68 3.64 -8.00 -11.13
CA PRO A 68 3.16 -8.36 -9.79
C PRO A 68 1.81 -9.07 -9.82
N GLY A 69 1.57 -9.96 -8.87
CA GLY A 69 0.34 -10.75 -8.76
C GLY A 69 0.30 -11.93 -9.72
N GLN A 70 1.41 -12.28 -10.35
CA GLN A 70 1.50 -13.39 -11.28
C GLN A 70 2.38 -14.51 -10.77
N PHE A 71 2.13 -15.71 -11.28
CA PHE A 71 3.02 -16.87 -11.12
C PHE A 71 3.07 -17.73 -12.38
N SER A 72 4.16 -18.50 -12.54
CA SER A 72 4.30 -19.49 -13.58
C SER A 72 4.84 -20.80 -13.01
N VAL A 73 4.52 -21.93 -13.66
CA VAL A 73 4.99 -23.26 -13.26
C VAL A 73 5.65 -23.92 -14.46
N ARG A 74 6.90 -24.30 -14.32
CA ARG A 74 7.70 -24.98 -15.37
C ARG A 74 8.50 -26.11 -14.76
N GLY A 75 8.04 -27.35 -14.94
CA GLY A 75 8.64 -28.52 -14.28
C GLY A 75 8.60 -28.36 -12.77
N ASP A 76 9.76 -28.44 -12.14
CA ASP A 76 9.93 -28.30 -10.69
C ASP A 76 10.22 -26.87 -10.24
N ILE A 77 9.91 -25.88 -11.10
CA ILE A 77 10.13 -24.46 -10.82
C ILE A 77 8.79 -23.74 -10.74
N VAL A 78 8.62 -22.94 -9.70
CA VAL A 78 7.51 -21.98 -9.56
C VAL A 78 8.09 -20.58 -9.46
N ASP A 79 7.84 -19.76 -10.48
CA ASP A 79 8.18 -18.35 -10.47
C ASP A 79 6.99 -17.55 -9.93
N ILE A 80 7.22 -16.64 -8.99
CA ILE A 80 6.16 -15.89 -8.29
C ILE A 80 6.56 -14.42 -8.15
N TYR A 81 5.65 -13.51 -8.46
CA TYR A 81 5.85 -12.08 -8.21
C TYR A 81 4.74 -11.54 -7.30
N ALA A 82 4.99 -11.50 -6.00
CA ALA A 82 4.05 -10.92 -5.05
C ALA A 82 4.02 -9.38 -5.16
N PRO A 83 2.85 -8.74 -4.89
CA PRO A 83 2.71 -7.29 -5.02
C PRO A 83 3.65 -6.45 -4.15
N ASP A 84 4.15 -7.01 -3.06
CA ASP A 84 5.06 -6.37 -2.10
C ASP A 84 6.54 -6.71 -2.32
N MET A 85 6.86 -7.47 -3.36
CA MET A 85 8.23 -7.80 -3.72
C MET A 85 8.82 -6.77 -4.69
N ARG A 86 10.10 -6.48 -4.56
CA ARG A 86 10.82 -5.62 -5.52
C ARG A 86 11.18 -6.35 -6.81
N GLN A 87 11.47 -7.63 -6.69
CA GLN A 87 11.82 -8.54 -7.78
C GLN A 87 11.05 -9.84 -7.59
N PRO A 88 10.71 -10.57 -8.67
CA PRO A 88 10.07 -11.87 -8.56
C PRO A 88 11.01 -12.91 -7.95
N ALA A 89 10.42 -13.93 -7.36
CA ALA A 89 11.12 -15.07 -6.78
C ALA A 89 10.93 -16.32 -7.63
N ARG A 90 11.98 -17.09 -7.76
CA ARG A 90 12.01 -18.44 -8.30
C ARG A 90 12.14 -19.42 -7.16
N VAL A 91 11.20 -20.33 -7.04
CA VAL A 91 11.16 -21.41 -6.05
C VAL A 91 11.44 -22.71 -6.80
N GLU A 92 12.47 -23.41 -6.43
CA GLU A 92 12.88 -24.67 -7.04
C GLU A 92 12.60 -25.81 -6.09
N TYR A 93 12.03 -26.87 -6.63
CA TYR A 93 11.61 -28.03 -5.87
C TYR A 93 12.51 -29.25 -6.15
N TRP A 94 12.75 -30.01 -5.11
CA TRP A 94 13.19 -31.40 -5.20
C TRP A 94 12.11 -32.27 -4.55
N ASP A 95 11.32 -32.92 -5.38
CA ASP A 95 10.09 -33.61 -4.97
C ASP A 95 9.10 -32.63 -4.28
N ASP A 96 8.75 -32.86 -3.03
CA ASP A 96 7.86 -31.97 -2.22
C ASP A 96 8.65 -30.97 -1.34
N GLU A 97 9.97 -30.94 -1.43
CA GLU A 97 10.81 -30.02 -0.67
C GLU A 97 11.18 -28.79 -1.52
N ILE A 98 11.16 -27.62 -0.92
CA ILE A 98 11.72 -26.39 -1.51
C ILE A 98 13.24 -26.48 -1.38
N ASP A 99 13.92 -26.86 -2.47
CA ASP A 99 15.39 -27.01 -2.51
C ASP A 99 16.07 -25.64 -2.42
N SER A 100 15.68 -24.70 -3.25
CA SER A 100 16.28 -23.38 -3.29
C SER A 100 15.30 -22.30 -3.68
N MET A 101 15.64 -21.06 -3.32
CA MET A 101 14.90 -19.87 -3.72
C MET A 101 15.86 -18.78 -4.16
N SER A 102 15.53 -18.08 -5.24
CA SER A 102 16.31 -16.94 -5.75
C SER A 102 15.42 -15.82 -6.28
N SER A 103 15.90 -14.59 -6.24
CA SER A 103 15.33 -13.52 -7.07
C SER A 103 15.77 -13.69 -8.53
N PHE A 104 15.02 -13.11 -9.44
CA PHE A 104 15.42 -13.07 -10.85
C PHE A 104 14.99 -11.76 -11.51
N ASP A 105 15.68 -11.39 -12.56
CA ASP A 105 15.39 -10.23 -13.39
C ASP A 105 14.26 -10.53 -14.39
N LEU A 106 13.24 -9.69 -14.46
CA LEU A 106 12.05 -9.89 -15.30
C LEU A 106 12.36 -9.93 -16.80
N LEU A 107 13.31 -9.11 -17.25
CA LEU A 107 13.62 -8.98 -18.67
C LEU A 107 14.49 -10.14 -19.18
N THR A 108 15.53 -10.46 -18.42
CA THR A 108 16.50 -11.48 -18.80
C THR A 108 16.14 -12.87 -18.28
N GLN A 109 15.23 -12.97 -17.31
CA GLN A 109 14.83 -14.19 -16.61
C GLN A 109 16.01 -14.90 -15.89
N ARG A 110 17.12 -14.20 -15.71
CA ARG A 110 18.30 -14.73 -15.03
C ARG A 110 18.19 -14.55 -13.53
N ARG A 111 18.70 -15.54 -12.80
CA ARG A 111 18.83 -15.44 -11.34
C ARG A 111 19.73 -14.27 -10.97
N ASP A 112 19.36 -13.57 -9.90
CA ASP A 112 20.09 -12.42 -9.38
C ASP A 112 20.72 -12.76 -8.02
N GLY A 113 19.93 -13.16 -7.02
CA GLY A 113 20.42 -13.47 -5.68
C GLY A 113 19.65 -14.58 -4.99
N ALA A 114 20.32 -15.30 -4.06
CA ALA A 114 19.66 -16.28 -3.22
C ALA A 114 18.70 -15.61 -2.22
N LEU A 115 17.58 -16.27 -1.93
CA LEU A 115 16.58 -15.82 -0.98
C LEU A 115 16.43 -16.84 0.14
N GLU A 116 16.62 -16.41 1.37
CA GLU A 116 16.44 -17.25 2.56
C GLU A 116 14.97 -17.39 2.95
N LYS A 117 14.13 -16.44 2.54
CA LYS A 117 12.73 -16.38 2.90
C LYS A 117 11.96 -15.43 1.98
N ILE A 118 10.75 -15.83 1.58
CA ILE A 118 9.80 -14.97 0.90
C ILE A 118 8.46 -14.92 1.64
N TYR A 119 7.79 -13.78 1.55
CA TYR A 119 6.43 -13.58 2.01
C TYR A 119 5.54 -13.38 0.80
N LEU A 120 4.48 -14.16 0.71
CA LEU A 120 3.50 -14.09 -0.36
C LEU A 120 2.22 -13.52 0.23
N SER A 121 1.96 -12.24 0.00
CA SER A 121 0.71 -11.58 0.35
C SER A 121 -0.35 -11.85 -0.71
N PRO A 122 -1.65 -11.72 -0.40
CA PRO A 122 -2.70 -11.75 -1.41
C PRO A 122 -2.43 -10.77 -2.55
N ALA A 123 -2.73 -11.19 -3.78
CA ALA A 123 -2.51 -10.40 -4.99
C ALA A 123 -3.71 -9.53 -5.38
N ARG A 124 -4.88 -9.72 -4.76
CA ARG A 124 -6.12 -8.99 -5.04
C ARG A 124 -6.78 -8.49 -3.76
N GLU A 125 -7.64 -7.48 -3.90
CA GLU A 125 -8.43 -6.92 -2.80
C GLU A 125 -9.67 -7.76 -2.49
N VAL A 126 -10.14 -8.53 -3.47
CA VAL A 126 -11.29 -9.42 -3.31
C VAL A 126 -10.85 -10.85 -3.56
N LEU A 127 -10.95 -11.67 -2.53
CA LEU A 127 -10.54 -13.07 -2.55
C LEU A 127 -11.78 -13.96 -2.56
N PHE A 128 -12.01 -14.56 -3.70
CA PHE A 128 -12.96 -15.68 -3.82
C PHE A 128 -12.16 -16.98 -3.81
N GLY A 129 -12.71 -18.03 -3.25
CA GLY A 129 -12.07 -19.33 -3.20
C GLY A 129 -11.97 -19.98 -4.59
N SER A 130 -12.93 -20.82 -4.94
CA SER A 130 -13.03 -21.44 -6.26
C SER A 130 -13.98 -20.68 -7.19
N THR A 131 -13.91 -20.98 -8.48
CA THR A 131 -14.89 -20.47 -9.47
C THR A 131 -16.32 -20.88 -9.11
N ALA A 132 -16.52 -22.10 -8.58
CA ALA A 132 -17.82 -22.59 -8.14
C ALA A 132 -18.37 -21.79 -6.95
N GLU A 133 -17.56 -21.54 -5.92
CA GLU A 133 -17.95 -20.70 -4.77
C GLU A 133 -18.26 -19.26 -5.19
N THR A 134 -17.50 -18.73 -6.11
CA THR A 134 -17.71 -17.38 -6.68
C THR A 134 -19.05 -17.34 -7.42
N ALA A 135 -19.31 -18.28 -8.31
CA ALA A 135 -20.57 -18.36 -9.05
C ALA A 135 -21.77 -18.49 -8.12
N GLU A 136 -21.67 -19.31 -7.07
CA GLU A 136 -22.73 -19.46 -6.08
C GLU A 136 -22.99 -18.16 -5.30
N ALA A 137 -21.93 -17.43 -4.90
CA ALA A 137 -22.05 -16.13 -4.22
C ALA A 137 -22.78 -15.11 -5.12
N LEU A 138 -22.43 -15.02 -6.41
CA LEU A 138 -23.09 -14.13 -7.37
C LEU A 138 -24.57 -14.52 -7.57
N ARG A 139 -24.87 -15.80 -7.78
CA ARG A 139 -26.24 -16.29 -7.91
C ARG A 139 -27.08 -16.04 -6.66
N SER A 140 -26.48 -16.22 -5.48
CA SER A 140 -27.12 -15.91 -4.19
C SER A 140 -27.45 -14.42 -4.07
N ALA A 141 -26.53 -13.54 -4.48
CA ALA A 141 -26.74 -12.08 -4.50
C ALA A 141 -27.89 -11.70 -5.46
N ILE A 142 -27.91 -12.27 -6.67
CA ILE A 142 -28.99 -12.08 -7.64
C ILE A 142 -30.34 -12.53 -7.06
N LYS A 143 -30.40 -13.71 -6.44
CA LYS A 143 -31.59 -14.24 -5.80
C LYS A 143 -32.16 -13.35 -4.69
N LYS A 144 -31.27 -12.72 -3.91
CA LYS A 144 -31.64 -11.78 -2.85
C LYS A 144 -32.09 -10.43 -3.37
N ALA A 145 -31.63 -10.01 -4.54
CA ALA A 145 -32.01 -8.74 -5.17
C ALA A 145 -33.47 -8.79 -5.68
N ARG A 146 -34.14 -7.62 -5.74
CA ARG A 146 -35.52 -7.48 -6.19
C ARG A 146 -35.68 -6.33 -7.20
N GLY A 147 -36.73 -6.46 -8.06
CA GLY A 147 -37.08 -5.41 -9.00
C GLY A 147 -35.97 -5.01 -9.95
N LYS A 148 -35.83 -3.74 -10.25
CA LYS A 148 -34.84 -3.20 -11.19
C LYS A 148 -33.38 -3.56 -10.81
N ARG A 149 -33.08 -3.63 -9.50
CA ARG A 149 -31.74 -4.01 -9.03
C ARG A 149 -31.40 -5.45 -9.43
N ARG A 150 -32.35 -6.37 -9.36
CA ARG A 150 -32.12 -7.75 -9.77
C ARG A 150 -31.77 -7.84 -11.26
N THR A 151 -32.59 -7.22 -12.12
CA THR A 151 -32.33 -7.22 -13.58
C THR A 151 -30.99 -6.58 -13.93
N ALA A 152 -30.62 -5.47 -13.25
CA ALA A 152 -29.33 -4.83 -13.47
C ALA A 152 -28.16 -5.73 -13.04
N LEU A 153 -28.30 -6.42 -11.89
CA LEU A 153 -27.26 -7.33 -11.39
C LEU A 153 -27.14 -8.58 -12.28
N GLU A 154 -28.25 -9.15 -12.75
CA GLU A 154 -28.26 -10.27 -13.71
C GLU A 154 -27.47 -9.90 -14.97
N LYS A 155 -27.75 -8.72 -15.55
CA LYS A 155 -27.06 -8.23 -16.74
C LYS A 155 -25.57 -7.99 -16.49
N ALA A 156 -25.21 -7.31 -15.39
CA ALA A 156 -23.82 -6.97 -15.07
C ALA A 156 -22.94 -8.20 -14.73
N THR A 157 -23.56 -9.33 -14.36
CA THR A 157 -22.85 -10.56 -13.96
C THR A 157 -22.90 -11.67 -15.02
N GLU A 158 -23.67 -11.52 -16.09
CA GLU A 158 -23.93 -12.59 -17.08
C GLU A 158 -22.64 -13.14 -17.69
N ALA A 159 -21.78 -12.25 -18.18
CA ALA A 159 -20.50 -12.65 -18.81
C ALA A 159 -19.56 -13.32 -17.79
N ASP A 160 -19.49 -12.80 -16.57
CA ASP A 160 -18.62 -13.33 -15.53
C ASP A 160 -19.11 -14.69 -15.04
N LEU A 161 -20.43 -14.88 -14.88
CA LEU A 161 -21.01 -16.19 -14.55
C LEU A 161 -20.72 -17.23 -15.63
N SER A 162 -20.77 -16.84 -16.91
CA SER A 162 -20.42 -17.74 -18.02
C SER A 162 -18.95 -18.17 -17.96
N GLN A 163 -18.03 -17.25 -17.61
CA GLN A 163 -16.63 -17.59 -17.42
C GLN A 163 -16.44 -18.52 -16.22
N LEU A 164 -17.06 -18.20 -15.09
CA LEU A 164 -16.97 -19.01 -13.86
C LEU A 164 -17.49 -20.44 -14.08
N ASP A 165 -18.60 -20.59 -14.82
CA ASP A 165 -19.18 -21.91 -15.17
C ASP A 165 -18.25 -22.72 -16.09
N SER A 166 -17.43 -22.05 -16.90
CA SER A 166 -16.39 -22.69 -17.71
C SER A 166 -15.09 -22.97 -16.93
N GLY A 167 -15.05 -22.68 -15.64
CA GLY A 167 -13.89 -22.88 -14.78
C GLY A 167 -12.84 -21.76 -14.85
N MET A 168 -13.16 -20.63 -15.47
CA MET A 168 -12.28 -19.46 -15.57
C MET A 168 -12.67 -18.37 -14.57
N MET A 169 -11.70 -17.84 -13.85
CA MET A 169 -11.90 -16.69 -12.95
C MET A 169 -11.85 -15.39 -13.74
N PRO A 170 -12.90 -14.54 -13.71
CA PRO A 170 -12.87 -13.24 -14.35
C PRO A 170 -11.76 -12.33 -13.82
N GLU A 171 -11.24 -11.43 -14.65
CA GLU A 171 -10.16 -10.52 -14.23
C GLU A 171 -10.67 -9.43 -13.28
N ALA A 172 -11.83 -8.82 -13.55
CA ALA A 172 -12.38 -7.68 -12.82
C ALA A 172 -13.25 -8.11 -11.64
N MET A 173 -12.70 -8.87 -10.68
CA MET A 173 -13.46 -9.36 -9.53
C MET A 173 -13.67 -8.30 -8.43
N ASP A 174 -12.92 -7.21 -8.44
CA ASP A 174 -12.97 -6.18 -7.38
C ASP A 174 -14.34 -5.48 -7.31
N LYS A 175 -15.09 -5.41 -8.43
CA LYS A 175 -16.47 -4.91 -8.47
C LYS A 175 -17.44 -5.69 -7.56
N TYR A 176 -17.09 -6.92 -7.19
CA TYR A 176 -17.91 -7.77 -6.32
C TYR A 176 -17.53 -7.68 -4.84
N TYR A 177 -16.76 -6.67 -4.46
CA TYR A 177 -16.33 -6.46 -3.08
C TYR A 177 -17.51 -6.54 -2.09
N GLY A 178 -18.57 -5.77 -2.31
CA GLY A 178 -19.73 -5.74 -1.42
C GLY A 178 -20.56 -7.06 -1.38
N ILE A 179 -20.42 -7.92 -2.40
CA ILE A 179 -21.01 -9.27 -2.37
C ILE A 179 -20.17 -10.20 -1.53
N ARG A 180 -18.85 -10.11 -1.67
CA ARG A 180 -17.89 -10.98 -0.95
C ARG A 180 -17.73 -10.57 0.51
N TYR A 181 -17.73 -9.28 0.78
CA TYR A 181 -17.51 -8.72 2.12
C TYR A 181 -18.69 -7.82 2.54
N PRO A 182 -19.75 -8.41 3.12
CA PRO A 182 -20.90 -7.62 3.60
C PRO A 182 -20.55 -6.63 4.72
N ALA A 183 -19.52 -6.92 5.51
CA ALA A 183 -18.91 -6.00 6.46
C ALA A 183 -17.61 -5.50 5.83
N PRO A 184 -17.58 -4.25 5.30
CA PRO A 184 -16.40 -3.73 4.63
C PRO A 184 -15.26 -3.50 5.62
N ALA A 185 -14.05 -3.71 5.15
CA ALA A 185 -12.81 -3.44 5.89
C ALA A 185 -11.95 -2.40 5.17
N THR A 186 -11.13 -1.70 5.93
CA THR A 186 -10.17 -0.70 5.44
C THR A 186 -8.76 -1.02 5.92
N LEU A 187 -7.77 -0.22 5.52
CA LEU A 187 -6.42 -0.36 6.04
C LEU A 187 -6.36 -0.22 7.57
N LEU A 188 -7.29 0.53 8.18
CA LEU A 188 -7.34 0.75 9.62
C LEU A 188 -7.58 -0.53 10.39
N ASP A 189 -8.38 -1.45 9.83
CA ASP A 189 -8.66 -2.75 10.44
C ASP A 189 -7.43 -3.67 10.50
N HIS A 190 -6.37 -3.33 9.76
CA HIS A 190 -5.09 -4.04 9.78
C HIS A 190 -4.11 -3.51 10.83
N LEU A 191 -4.45 -2.43 11.54
CA LEU A 191 -3.60 -1.78 12.54
C LEU A 191 -4.06 -2.12 13.95
N ASP A 192 -3.11 -2.29 14.86
CA ASP A 192 -3.39 -2.52 16.27
C ASP A 192 -3.21 -1.20 17.04
N ALA A 193 -4.32 -0.55 17.43
CA ALA A 193 -4.36 0.72 18.18
C ALA A 193 -3.37 1.78 17.66
N PRO A 194 -3.47 2.21 16.39
CA PRO A 194 -2.52 3.15 15.81
C PRO A 194 -2.64 4.55 16.42
N LEU A 195 -1.52 5.28 16.43
CA LEU A 195 -1.54 6.74 16.53
C LEU A 195 -1.79 7.31 15.14
N PHE A 196 -2.89 8.01 14.96
CA PHE A 196 -3.14 8.76 13.75
C PHE A 196 -2.38 10.09 13.77
N ILE A 197 -1.72 10.40 12.67
CA ILE A 197 -1.15 11.73 12.43
C ILE A 197 -1.79 12.25 11.15
N LEU A 198 -2.63 13.26 11.27
CA LEU A 198 -3.27 13.93 10.14
C LEU A 198 -2.53 15.23 9.88
N ASP A 199 -1.91 15.31 8.72
CA ASP A 199 -1.12 16.46 8.30
C ASP A 199 -1.95 17.36 7.38
N GLU A 200 -2.28 18.58 7.82
CA GLU A 200 -3.12 19.55 7.12
C GLU A 200 -4.49 18.98 6.74
N VAL A 201 -5.37 18.79 7.71
CA VAL A 201 -6.73 18.23 7.52
C VAL A 201 -7.52 18.95 6.41
N GLY A 202 -7.36 20.28 6.30
CA GLY A 202 -7.95 21.07 5.21
C GLY A 202 -7.46 20.60 3.83
N GLY A 203 -6.16 20.39 3.67
CA GLY A 203 -5.55 19.89 2.44
C GLY A 203 -5.99 18.46 2.10
N ILE A 204 -6.10 17.61 3.13
CA ILE A 204 -6.63 16.23 2.98
C ILE A 204 -8.06 16.26 2.42
N ARG A 205 -8.93 17.13 2.95
CA ARG A 205 -10.32 17.27 2.48
C ARG A 205 -10.42 17.78 1.05
N ASP A 206 -9.62 18.77 0.69
CA ASP A 206 -9.65 19.33 -0.65
C ASP A 206 -9.14 18.31 -1.68
N ALA A 207 -8.07 17.56 -1.36
CA ALA A 207 -7.59 16.46 -2.18
C ALA A 207 -8.65 15.36 -2.33
N GLN A 208 -9.36 15.03 -1.23
CA GLN A 208 -10.41 14.02 -1.25
C GLN A 208 -11.61 14.44 -2.11
N LYS A 209 -12.06 15.69 -2.02
CA LYS A 209 -13.14 16.20 -2.88
C LYS A 209 -12.79 16.08 -4.37
N ALA A 210 -11.56 16.44 -4.74
CA ALA A 210 -11.10 16.30 -6.13
C ALA A 210 -11.08 14.83 -6.57
N THR A 211 -10.71 13.91 -5.68
CA THR A 211 -10.71 12.47 -5.95
C THR A 211 -12.13 11.93 -6.05
N GLU A 212 -13.05 12.32 -5.18
CA GLU A 212 -14.46 11.93 -5.23
C GLU A 212 -15.12 12.37 -6.53
N PHE A 213 -14.82 13.58 -7.00
CA PHE A 213 -15.33 14.07 -8.27
C PHE A 213 -14.90 13.16 -9.43
N ARG A 214 -13.60 12.87 -9.57
CA ARG A 214 -13.09 11.97 -10.61
C ARG A 214 -13.69 10.58 -10.53
N ARG A 215 -13.78 10.01 -9.31
CA ARG A 215 -14.41 8.69 -9.09
C ARG A 215 -15.87 8.66 -9.48
N SER A 216 -16.63 9.73 -9.17
CA SER A 216 -18.05 9.78 -9.53
C SER A 216 -18.25 9.79 -11.04
N GLU A 217 -17.37 10.45 -11.80
CA GLU A 217 -17.38 10.41 -13.27
C GLU A 217 -17.05 9.00 -13.80
N GLU A 218 -16.00 8.36 -13.28
CA GLU A 218 -15.63 6.99 -13.65
C GLU A 218 -16.74 5.98 -13.34
N LEU A 219 -17.30 6.05 -12.12
CA LEU A 219 -18.39 5.17 -11.70
C LEU A 219 -19.64 5.37 -12.56
N THR A 220 -19.95 6.63 -12.92
CA THR A 220 -21.07 6.93 -13.81
C THR A 220 -20.87 6.28 -15.17
N GLY A 221 -19.69 6.37 -15.75
CA GLY A 221 -19.36 5.70 -17.01
C GLY A 221 -19.53 4.17 -16.92
N LEU A 222 -19.00 3.55 -15.87
CA LEU A 222 -19.11 2.10 -15.66
C LEU A 222 -20.56 1.64 -15.43
N LEU A 223 -21.40 2.47 -14.80
CA LEU A 223 -22.83 2.21 -14.62
C LEU A 223 -23.59 2.34 -15.96
N GLU A 224 -23.27 3.35 -16.77
CA GLU A 224 -23.85 3.57 -18.10
C GLU A 224 -23.49 2.44 -19.07
N GLU A 225 -22.26 1.97 -19.04
CA GLU A 225 -21.78 0.83 -19.81
C GLU A 225 -22.35 -0.52 -19.32
N GLY A 226 -22.94 -0.54 -18.14
CA GLY A 226 -23.48 -1.76 -17.52
C GLY A 226 -22.42 -2.71 -16.96
N VAL A 227 -21.19 -2.26 -16.83
CA VAL A 227 -20.08 -2.99 -16.15
C VAL A 227 -20.35 -3.07 -14.66
N LEU A 228 -20.88 -1.98 -14.08
CA LEU A 228 -21.38 -1.92 -12.71
C LEU A 228 -22.92 -1.80 -12.70
N CYS A 229 -23.50 -2.07 -11.55
CA CYS A 229 -24.90 -1.75 -11.26
C CYS A 229 -25.02 -1.22 -9.83
N PRO A 230 -26.12 -0.51 -9.50
CA PRO A 230 -26.33 -0.01 -8.14
C PRO A 230 -26.20 -1.10 -7.08
N GLY A 231 -25.29 -0.89 -6.14
CA GLY A 231 -24.91 -1.82 -5.07
C GLY A 231 -23.65 -2.65 -5.34
N LEU A 232 -22.99 -2.48 -6.51
CA LEU A 232 -21.62 -2.90 -6.77
C LEU A 232 -20.66 -1.70 -6.80
N ASP A 233 -21.16 -0.49 -6.64
CA ASP A 233 -20.46 0.79 -6.69
C ASP A 233 -19.86 1.24 -5.34
N VAL A 234 -20.15 0.50 -4.27
CA VAL A 234 -19.69 0.85 -2.91
C VAL A 234 -18.32 0.24 -2.65
N LEU A 235 -17.26 0.98 -3.02
CA LEU A 235 -15.86 0.53 -2.93
C LEU A 235 -15.02 1.37 -1.95
N TYR A 236 -15.61 2.41 -1.38
CA TYR A 236 -14.91 3.38 -0.53
C TYR A 236 -15.80 3.83 0.63
N GLN A 237 -15.18 4.11 1.77
CA GLN A 237 -15.81 4.82 2.88
C GLN A 237 -15.75 6.34 2.63
N THR A 238 -16.55 7.10 3.39
CA THR A 238 -16.58 8.56 3.31
C THR A 238 -15.45 9.20 4.14
N MET A 239 -15.19 10.49 3.90
CA MET A 239 -14.28 11.25 4.75
C MET A 239 -14.79 11.37 6.20
N ASP A 240 -16.11 11.41 6.38
CA ASP A 240 -16.72 11.46 7.72
C ASP A 240 -16.50 10.16 8.49
N ASP A 241 -16.51 9.01 7.81
CA ASP A 241 -16.15 7.71 8.42
C ASP A 241 -14.69 7.72 8.91
N LEU A 242 -13.77 8.31 8.13
CA LEU A 242 -12.37 8.46 8.53
C LEU A 242 -12.24 9.38 9.76
N VAL A 243 -12.97 10.49 9.81
CA VAL A 243 -12.98 11.39 10.98
C VAL A 243 -13.49 10.65 12.22
N ILE A 244 -14.57 9.87 12.09
CA ILE A 244 -15.10 9.05 13.18
C ILE A 244 -14.06 8.02 13.63
N ALA A 245 -13.40 7.35 12.69
CA ALA A 245 -12.33 6.40 13.02
C ALA A 245 -11.17 7.08 13.74
N ALA A 246 -10.72 8.24 13.27
CA ALA A 246 -9.66 9.02 13.91
C ALA A 246 -10.04 9.47 15.33
N GLN A 247 -11.30 9.84 15.57
CA GLN A 247 -11.79 10.22 16.92
C GLN A 247 -11.80 9.05 17.91
N ASN A 248 -11.94 7.83 17.42
CA ASN A 248 -11.93 6.61 18.24
C ASN A 248 -10.50 6.12 18.56
N HIS A 249 -9.48 6.74 17.99
CA HIS A 249 -8.07 6.43 18.23
C HIS A 249 -7.32 7.62 18.82
N SER A 250 -6.08 7.40 19.26
CA SER A 250 -5.17 8.50 19.58
C SER A 250 -4.82 9.24 18.28
N THR A 251 -5.13 10.54 18.23
CA THR A 251 -4.95 11.34 17.00
C THR A 251 -4.19 12.60 17.28
N LEU A 252 -3.20 12.88 16.46
CA LEU A 252 -2.44 14.13 16.40
C LEU A 252 -2.80 14.85 15.09
N LEU A 253 -3.22 16.11 15.19
CA LEU A 253 -3.45 16.98 14.04
C LEU A 253 -2.24 17.90 13.91
N CYS A 254 -1.59 17.89 12.76
CA CYS A 254 -0.48 18.79 12.43
C CYS A 254 -1.00 19.86 11.47
N GLU A 255 -1.00 21.12 11.91
CA GLU A 255 -1.56 22.22 11.15
C GLU A 255 -0.61 23.43 11.18
N ASN A 256 -0.38 24.05 10.04
CA ASN A 256 0.38 25.32 9.99
C ASN A 256 -0.43 26.50 10.50
N PHE A 257 -1.75 26.45 10.33
CA PHE A 257 -2.67 27.50 10.80
C PHE A 257 -3.87 26.88 11.50
N LEU A 258 -4.20 27.35 12.67
CA LEU A 258 -5.43 27.01 13.36
C LEU A 258 -6.63 27.47 12.52
N ARG A 259 -7.23 26.54 11.80
CA ARG A 259 -8.53 26.73 11.15
C ARG A 259 -9.58 25.99 11.97
N GLY A 260 -10.87 26.42 11.87
CA GLY A 260 -11.94 25.79 12.62
C GLY A 260 -12.00 24.28 12.39
N MET A 261 -11.55 23.51 13.36
CA MET A 261 -11.58 22.05 13.36
C MET A 261 -12.77 21.55 14.18
N ASN A 262 -13.97 22.04 13.86
CA ASN A 262 -15.20 21.76 14.61
C ASN A 262 -15.55 20.26 14.67
N GLU A 263 -14.91 19.45 13.83
CA GLU A 263 -15.13 18.02 13.70
C GLU A 263 -14.36 17.21 14.75
N PHE A 264 -13.23 17.77 15.24
CA PHE A 264 -12.37 17.09 16.21
C PHE A 264 -12.54 17.72 17.59
N LYS A 265 -12.82 16.88 18.58
CA LYS A 265 -12.81 17.31 19.97
C LYS A 265 -11.36 17.33 20.46
N LEU A 266 -10.73 18.51 20.38
CA LEU A 266 -9.37 18.68 20.85
C LEU A 266 -9.29 18.50 22.36
N LYS A 267 -8.26 17.76 22.80
CA LYS A 267 -7.93 17.56 24.22
C LYS A 267 -6.86 18.54 24.68
N ASP A 268 -5.94 18.87 23.81
CA ASP A 268 -4.82 19.77 24.07
C ASP A 268 -4.37 20.45 22.78
N LEU A 269 -3.66 21.57 22.93
CA LEU A 269 -3.09 22.35 21.84
C LEU A 269 -1.61 22.58 22.14
N ILE A 270 -0.75 22.05 21.28
CA ILE A 270 0.71 22.23 21.37
C ILE A 270 1.11 23.22 20.27
N ASN A 271 1.66 24.36 20.67
CA ASN A 271 2.26 25.26 19.71
C ASN A 271 3.73 24.89 19.50
N ALA A 272 4.08 24.40 18.31
CA ALA A 272 5.46 24.15 17.93
C ALA A 272 6.05 25.46 17.38
N GLU A 273 7.04 26.02 18.08
CA GLU A 273 7.78 27.16 17.56
C GLU A 273 8.60 26.72 16.36
N ALA A 274 8.17 27.15 15.17
CA ALA A 274 8.84 26.87 13.92
C ALA A 274 8.86 28.12 13.05
N PHE A 275 9.97 28.31 12.35
CA PHE A 275 10.15 29.38 11.38
C PHE A 275 10.32 28.80 9.99
N ALA A 276 9.81 29.47 8.98
CA ALA A 276 10.09 29.10 7.60
C ALA A 276 11.60 29.18 7.35
N ALA A 277 12.19 28.08 6.87
CA ALA A 277 13.58 28.08 6.46
C ALA A 277 13.76 29.02 5.25
N PRO A 278 14.79 29.88 5.26
CA PRO A 278 15.08 30.73 4.12
C PRO A 278 15.36 29.86 2.87
N ASN A 279 15.03 30.40 1.71
CA ASN A 279 15.36 29.76 0.46
C ASN A 279 16.74 30.27 -0.03
N TRP A 280 17.72 29.43 0.07
CA TRP A 280 19.11 29.79 -0.35
C TRP A 280 19.35 29.65 -1.85
N ASN A 281 18.47 29.04 -2.64
CA ASN A 281 18.57 28.84 -4.09
C ASN A 281 19.96 28.38 -4.58
N GLY A 282 20.67 27.59 -3.73
CA GLY A 282 22.03 27.15 -4.01
C GLY A 282 23.13 28.18 -3.67
N ASP A 283 22.77 29.33 -3.10
CA ASP A 283 23.78 30.30 -2.62
C ASP A 283 24.35 29.92 -1.25
N LEU A 284 25.60 29.47 -1.26
CA LEU A 284 26.34 29.10 -0.05
C LEU A 284 26.63 30.26 0.86
N THR A 285 26.68 31.51 0.35
CA THR A 285 26.94 32.67 1.16
C THR A 285 25.77 32.95 2.09
N SER A 286 24.57 33.00 1.54
CA SER A 286 23.35 33.17 2.31
C SER A 286 23.14 31.99 3.29
N LEU A 287 23.43 30.76 2.88
CA LEU A 287 23.34 29.61 3.78
C LEU A 287 24.30 29.76 4.98
N ARG A 288 25.52 30.27 4.78
CA ARG A 288 26.51 30.47 5.85
C ARG A 288 26.06 31.56 6.81
N GLU A 289 25.49 32.64 6.32
CA GLU A 289 24.98 33.75 7.16
C GLU A 289 23.96 33.23 8.17
N ASP A 290 23.15 32.21 7.80
CA ASP A 290 22.19 31.55 8.69
C ASP A 290 22.83 30.47 9.57
N LEU A 291 23.83 29.72 9.06
CA LEU A 291 24.46 28.62 9.77
C LEU A 291 25.37 29.10 10.89
N ASP A 292 26.20 30.13 10.64
CA ASP A 292 27.20 30.61 11.57
C ASP A 292 26.63 31.02 12.93
N PRO A 293 25.52 31.77 13.01
CA PRO A 293 24.87 32.10 14.28
C PRO A 293 24.31 30.87 15.01
N LEU A 294 23.72 29.92 14.26
CA LEU A 294 23.14 28.70 14.85
C LEU A 294 24.22 27.82 15.47
N ILE A 295 25.32 27.61 14.76
CA ILE A 295 26.45 26.84 15.24
C ILE A 295 27.08 27.51 16.45
N ALA A 296 27.28 28.84 16.41
CA ALA A 296 27.82 29.62 17.52
C ALA A 296 26.97 29.53 18.79
N GLN A 297 25.65 29.48 18.63
CA GLN A 297 24.69 29.27 19.72
C GLN A 297 24.63 27.82 20.20
N GLY A 298 25.31 26.90 19.55
CA GLY A 298 25.40 25.50 19.94
C GLY A 298 24.24 24.66 19.51
N TYR A 299 23.50 25.06 18.45
CA TYR A 299 22.50 24.23 17.84
C TYR A 299 23.11 23.02 17.12
N ALA A 300 22.38 21.93 17.09
CA ALA A 300 22.63 20.81 16.19
C ALA A 300 21.87 21.07 14.89
N VAL A 301 22.57 21.25 13.78
CA VAL A 301 21.99 21.66 12.51
C VAL A 301 21.90 20.46 11.56
N THR A 302 20.73 20.23 10.98
CA THR A 302 20.53 19.24 9.93
C THR A 302 19.97 19.91 8.67
N LEU A 303 20.64 19.69 7.54
CA LEU A 303 20.24 20.17 6.22
C LEU A 303 19.72 19.02 5.37
N PHE A 304 18.58 19.21 4.74
CA PHE A 304 17.99 18.25 3.81
C PHE A 304 18.24 18.70 2.37
N ALA A 305 19.07 17.96 1.65
CA ALA A 305 19.50 18.33 0.29
C ALA A 305 18.59 17.78 -0.83
N GLY A 306 17.53 17.07 -0.49
CA GLY A 306 16.53 16.54 -1.42
C GLY A 306 17.00 15.38 -2.32
N THR A 307 18.29 15.30 -2.64
CA THR A 307 18.87 14.20 -3.45
C THR A 307 20.23 13.76 -2.90
N PRO A 308 20.62 12.47 -3.07
CA PRO A 308 21.93 11.98 -2.64
C PRO A 308 23.11 12.73 -3.30
N LYS A 309 22.96 13.13 -4.58
CA LYS A 309 23.98 13.95 -5.26
C LYS A 309 24.08 15.34 -4.66
N GLY A 310 22.94 15.96 -4.36
CA GLY A 310 22.87 17.26 -3.69
C GLY A 310 23.52 17.20 -2.31
N ALA A 311 23.22 16.17 -1.52
CA ALA A 311 23.82 15.96 -0.20
C ALA A 311 25.36 15.83 -0.29
N THR A 312 25.86 15.04 -1.24
CA THR A 312 27.31 14.88 -1.45
C THR A 312 27.99 16.21 -1.84
N ALA A 313 27.38 16.95 -2.77
CA ALA A 313 27.90 18.25 -3.21
C ALA A 313 27.93 19.26 -2.05
N LEU A 314 26.80 19.41 -1.36
CA LEU A 314 26.67 20.34 -0.23
C LEU A 314 27.63 19.99 0.91
N THR A 315 27.83 18.70 1.22
CA THR A 315 28.78 18.24 2.22
C THR A 315 30.20 18.69 1.86
N ARG A 316 30.63 18.48 0.62
CA ARG A 316 31.96 18.90 0.15
C ARG A 316 32.10 20.42 0.23
N ASP A 317 31.11 21.15 -0.28
CA ASP A 317 31.16 22.60 -0.35
C ASP A 317 31.20 23.25 1.04
N LEU A 318 30.51 22.71 2.02
CA LEU A 318 30.54 23.11 3.41
C LEU A 318 31.91 22.74 4.09
N ALA A 319 32.41 21.54 3.82
CA ALA A 319 33.71 21.11 4.34
C ALA A 319 34.86 22.01 3.82
N ASP A 320 34.81 22.38 2.52
CA ASP A 320 35.77 23.30 1.90
C ASP A 320 35.73 24.71 2.53
N LYS A 321 34.59 25.07 3.16
CA LYS A 321 34.41 26.33 3.91
C LYS A 321 34.76 26.20 5.41
N GLY A 322 35.25 25.04 5.83
CA GLY A 322 35.75 24.83 7.20
C GLY A 322 34.69 24.31 8.20
N TYR A 323 33.50 23.92 7.73
CA TYR A 323 32.50 23.32 8.62
C TYR A 323 32.82 21.85 8.91
N SER A 324 32.54 21.41 10.12
CA SER A 324 32.48 19.98 10.46
C SER A 324 31.17 19.40 9.95
N VAL A 325 31.22 18.52 8.95
CA VAL A 325 30.04 17.99 8.26
C VAL A 325 29.97 16.48 8.38
N SER A 326 28.75 15.94 8.49
CA SER A 326 28.47 14.51 8.50
C SER A 326 27.29 14.17 7.55
N MET A 327 27.40 13.07 6.79
CA MET A 327 26.33 12.53 5.96
C MET A 327 25.66 11.27 6.56
N SER A 328 26.03 10.87 7.77
CA SER A 328 25.51 9.65 8.38
C SER A 328 24.08 9.86 8.89
N ARG A 329 23.17 8.98 8.48
CA ARG A 329 21.79 8.92 9.00
C ARG A 329 21.71 8.24 10.37
N ASP A 330 22.73 7.44 10.71
CA ASP A 330 22.77 6.66 11.96
C ASP A 330 23.34 7.46 13.13
N VAL A 331 23.88 8.65 12.87
CA VAL A 331 24.46 9.54 13.89
C VAL A 331 23.43 10.62 14.25
N ARG A 332 23.15 10.75 15.55
CA ARG A 332 22.30 11.87 16.02
C ARG A 332 22.99 13.21 15.74
N PRO A 333 22.21 14.23 15.34
CA PRO A 333 22.74 15.58 15.18
C PRO A 333 23.50 16.02 16.45
N ALA A 334 24.71 16.53 16.30
CA ALA A 334 25.55 16.95 17.38
C ALA A 334 25.90 18.44 17.25
N LYS A 335 26.14 19.10 18.39
CA LYS A 335 26.55 20.50 18.43
C LYS A 335 27.86 20.70 17.67
N GLY A 336 27.93 21.74 16.86
CA GLY A 336 29.11 22.08 16.07
C GLY A 336 29.33 21.21 14.82
N ILE A 337 28.47 20.25 14.54
CA ILE A 337 28.47 19.42 13.32
C ILE A 337 27.23 19.72 12.51
N VAL A 338 27.40 20.03 11.22
CA VAL A 338 26.32 20.16 10.27
C VAL A 338 26.06 18.79 9.67
N GLN A 339 24.87 18.22 9.92
CA GLN A 339 24.46 16.98 9.30
C GLN A 339 23.76 17.29 7.96
N VAL A 340 24.16 16.61 6.88
CA VAL A 340 23.53 16.75 5.56
C VAL A 340 22.87 15.40 5.19
N LEU A 341 21.57 15.42 4.84
CA LEU A 341 20.77 14.25 4.54
C LEU A 341 20.08 14.34 3.18
#